data_06649aac3ba75707f95f8d1184b6facf
#
_entry.id   06649aac3ba75707f95f8d1184b6facf
#
_cell.length_a   1.000
_cell.length_b   1.000
_cell.length_c   1.000
_cell.angle_alpha   90.00
_cell.angle_beta   90.00
_cell.angle_gamma   90.00
#
_symmetry.space_group_name_H-M   'P 1'
#
loop_
_entity.id
_entity.type
_entity.pdbx_description
1 polymer ?
#
loop_
_entity_poly.entity_id
_entity_poly.type
_entity_poly.pdbx_seq_one_letter_code
_entity_poly.pdbx_strand_id
1 'polypeptide(L)'
;MAQSLAKVVVHLVFSTKRRTPWLGDRELRTQLYAYMATILRDCVDSPALIINGVEDHVHVLMLLSRKHALMDIVKEAKTETSKWVKKQAAGHAEFTWQGGYGVFSVSESNVAQVRRYIENQEEHHRTMSFQDEFRELCRRHEIQLDERYAWD
;
A
#
# COMPACT_ATOMS: atom_id res chain seq x y z
N MET A 1 26.47 24.30 6.51
CA MET A 1 25.28 23.57 7.00
C MET A 1 25.57 22.09 7.06
N ALA A 2 25.06 21.42 8.10
CA ALA A 2 25.23 19.99 8.22
C ALA A 2 24.38 19.24 7.19
N GLN A 3 24.92 18.18 6.62
CA GLN A 3 24.20 17.29 5.73
C GLN A 3 23.70 16.07 6.51
N SER A 4 22.41 15.82 6.46
CA SER A 4 21.84 14.59 7.04
C SER A 4 21.54 13.61 5.91
N LEU A 5 22.03 12.39 6.08
CA LEU A 5 21.87 11.34 5.08
C LEU A 5 20.95 10.26 5.63
N ALA A 6 19.86 10.00 4.93
CA ALA A 6 18.90 8.97 5.32
C ALA A 6 18.28 8.34 4.09
N LYS A 7 18.14 7.01 4.12
CA LYS A 7 17.37 6.26 3.12
C LYS A 7 16.68 5.11 3.85
N VAL A 8 15.40 5.23 4.02
CA VAL A 8 14.57 4.21 4.67
C VAL A 8 13.52 3.75 3.70
N VAL A 9 13.62 2.50 3.24
CA VAL A 9 12.66 1.91 2.31
C VAL A 9 11.69 1.05 3.10
N VAL A 10 10.40 1.23 2.85
CA VAL A 10 9.35 0.43 3.48
C VAL A 10 8.38 -0.11 2.44
N HIS A 11 7.81 -1.27 2.77
CA HIS A 11 6.76 -1.93 2.00
C HIS A 11 5.46 -1.79 2.78
N LEU A 12 4.55 -0.98 2.24
CA LEU A 12 3.23 -0.70 2.81
C LEU A 12 2.20 -1.57 2.10
N VAL A 13 1.30 -2.20 2.86
CA VAL A 13 0.24 -3.05 2.34
C VAL A 13 -1.07 -2.76 3.07
N PHE A 14 -2.14 -2.56 2.34
CA PHE A 14 -3.47 -2.48 2.94
C PHE A 14 -4.56 -2.88 1.94
N SER A 15 -5.68 -3.35 2.45
CA SER A 15 -6.80 -3.81 1.64
C SER A 15 -7.95 -2.81 1.65
N THR A 16 -8.90 -3.03 0.75
CA THR A 16 -10.24 -2.44 0.87
C THR A 16 -10.91 -3.01 2.11
N LYS A 17 -11.86 -2.29 2.67
CA LYS A 17 -12.63 -2.78 3.81
C LYS A 17 -13.37 -4.06 3.43
N ARG A 18 -13.23 -5.09 4.27
CA ARG A 18 -13.79 -6.43 4.05
C ARG A 18 -13.31 -7.08 2.75
N ARG A 19 -12.25 -6.56 2.16
CA ARG A 19 -11.68 -7.05 0.88
C ARG A 19 -12.71 -7.04 -0.24
N THR A 20 -13.66 -6.10 -0.19
CA THR A 20 -14.62 -5.89 -1.26
C THR A 20 -13.87 -5.53 -2.54
N PRO A 21 -14.12 -6.23 -3.66
CA PRO A 21 -13.31 -6.06 -4.87
C PRO A 21 -13.68 -4.82 -5.70
N TRP A 22 -13.58 -3.65 -5.07
CA TRP A 22 -13.90 -2.36 -5.68
C TRP A 22 -13.01 -2.01 -6.87
N LEU A 23 -11.77 -2.53 -6.88
CA LEU A 23 -10.74 -2.13 -7.83
C LEU A 23 -10.56 -3.15 -8.96
N GLY A 24 -11.67 -3.75 -9.41
CA GLY A 24 -11.64 -4.74 -10.48
C GLY A 24 -11.24 -4.18 -11.83
N ASP A 25 -11.55 -2.91 -12.10
CA ASP A 25 -11.19 -2.25 -13.36
C ASP A 25 -9.70 -1.89 -13.34
N ARG A 26 -8.95 -2.49 -14.27
CA ARG A 26 -7.50 -2.29 -14.39
C ARG A 26 -7.15 -0.83 -14.70
N GLU A 27 -7.92 -0.16 -15.53
CA GLU A 27 -7.69 1.25 -15.86
C GLU A 27 -7.87 2.13 -14.62
N LEU A 28 -8.92 1.89 -13.84
CA LEU A 28 -9.15 2.59 -12.58
C LEU A 28 -7.97 2.38 -11.63
N ARG A 29 -7.47 1.14 -11.50
CA ARG A 29 -6.31 0.86 -10.65
C ARG A 29 -5.07 1.63 -11.10
N THR A 30 -4.78 1.65 -12.39
CA THR A 30 -3.62 2.36 -12.93
C THR A 30 -3.68 3.85 -12.61
N GLN A 31 -4.85 4.45 -12.77
CA GLN A 31 -5.07 5.86 -12.43
C GLN A 31 -4.96 6.11 -10.93
N LEU A 32 -5.49 5.19 -10.12
CA LEU A 32 -5.39 5.26 -8.66
C LEU A 32 -3.94 5.24 -8.20
N TYR A 33 -3.11 4.38 -8.77
CA TYR A 33 -1.70 4.29 -8.40
C TYR A 33 -0.95 5.57 -8.75
N ALA A 34 -1.23 6.16 -9.89
CA ALA A 34 -0.64 7.44 -10.29
C ALA A 34 -1.03 8.55 -9.33
N TYR A 35 -2.29 8.61 -8.93
CA TYR A 35 -2.78 9.61 -7.98
C TYR A 35 -2.16 9.40 -6.59
N MET A 36 -2.13 8.17 -6.11
CA MET A 36 -1.50 7.83 -4.81
C MET A 36 -0.02 8.21 -4.80
N ALA A 37 0.69 7.94 -5.88
CA ALA A 37 2.10 8.30 -6.00
C ALA A 37 2.30 9.82 -5.89
N THR A 38 1.40 10.61 -6.48
CA THR A 38 1.44 12.07 -6.39
C THR A 38 1.22 12.53 -4.94
N ILE A 39 0.24 11.96 -4.24
CA ILE A 39 -0.04 12.29 -2.83
C ILE A 39 1.16 11.95 -1.95
N LEU A 40 1.73 10.77 -2.13
CA LEU A 40 2.89 10.33 -1.33
C LEU A 40 4.09 11.24 -1.55
N ARG A 41 4.37 11.64 -2.79
CA ARG A 41 5.50 12.50 -3.12
C ARG A 41 5.29 13.93 -2.65
N ASP A 42 4.14 14.53 -3.00
CA ASP A 42 3.93 15.98 -2.87
C ASP A 42 3.37 16.39 -1.51
N CYS A 43 2.58 15.53 -0.86
CA CYS A 43 1.93 15.87 0.41
C CYS A 43 2.68 15.37 1.64
N VAL A 44 3.37 14.23 1.54
CA VAL A 44 4.03 13.61 2.70
C VAL A 44 5.48 13.20 2.44
N ASP A 45 6.09 13.73 1.40
CA ASP A 45 7.52 13.59 1.11
C ASP A 45 8.01 12.14 1.20
N SER A 46 7.21 11.20 0.70
CA SER A 46 7.48 9.76 0.74
C SER A 46 7.28 9.14 -0.63
N PRO A 47 8.16 9.44 -1.61
CA PRO A 47 7.96 9.02 -2.99
C PRO A 47 7.94 7.50 -3.13
N ALA A 48 6.97 7.01 -3.90
CA ALA A 48 6.84 5.59 -4.20
C ALA A 48 7.84 5.18 -5.29
N LEU A 49 8.46 4.01 -5.10
CA LEU A 49 9.27 3.35 -6.12
C LEU A 49 8.38 2.54 -7.04
N ILE A 50 7.35 1.91 -6.49
CA ILE A 50 6.32 1.17 -7.24
C ILE A 50 5.05 1.08 -6.40
N ILE A 51 3.90 1.15 -7.06
CA ILE A 51 2.59 0.85 -6.49
C ILE A 51 1.91 -0.15 -7.42
N ASN A 52 1.40 -1.24 -6.87
CA ASN A 52 0.64 -2.22 -7.64
C ASN A 52 -0.25 -3.03 -6.70
N GLY A 53 -1.22 -3.71 -7.25
CA GLY A 53 -2.14 -4.54 -6.48
C GLY A 53 -3.12 -5.24 -7.39
N VAL A 54 -4.22 -5.68 -6.80
CA VAL A 54 -5.32 -6.32 -7.50
C VAL A 54 -6.64 -5.67 -7.05
N GLU A 55 -7.77 -6.36 -7.20
CA GLU A 55 -9.10 -5.78 -6.97
C GLU A 55 -9.39 -5.38 -5.53
N ASP A 56 -8.69 -5.93 -4.54
CA ASP A 56 -9.05 -5.76 -3.13
C ASP A 56 -7.92 -5.25 -2.24
N HIS A 57 -6.71 -5.01 -2.76
CA HIS A 57 -5.60 -4.50 -1.95
C HIS A 57 -4.49 -3.88 -2.80
N VAL A 58 -3.61 -3.17 -2.13
CA VAL A 58 -2.50 -2.45 -2.77
C VAL A 58 -1.21 -2.64 -1.98
N HIS A 59 -0.11 -2.72 -2.72
CA HIS A 59 1.26 -2.72 -2.22
C HIS A 59 1.96 -1.45 -2.67
N VAL A 60 2.68 -0.81 -1.76
CA VAL A 60 3.48 0.39 -2.04
C VAL A 60 4.90 0.16 -1.52
N LEU A 61 5.88 0.30 -2.39
CA LEU A 61 7.29 0.36 -1.98
C LEU A 61 7.69 1.83 -2.06
N MET A 62 8.09 2.42 -0.92
CA MET A 62 8.33 3.86 -0.86
C MET A 62 9.54 4.22 0.00
N LEU A 63 10.08 5.41 -0.26
CA LEU A 63 11.09 6.04 0.57
C LEU A 63 10.39 6.79 1.70
N LEU A 64 10.67 6.41 2.94
CA LEU A 64 10.02 7.00 4.10
C LEU A 64 10.55 8.41 4.37
N SER A 65 9.65 9.37 4.53
CA SER A 65 9.98 10.75 4.89
C SER A 65 10.68 10.83 6.25
N ARG A 66 11.57 11.80 6.40
CA ARG A 66 12.17 12.14 7.71
C ARG A 66 11.29 13.10 8.51
N LYS A 67 10.28 13.69 7.86
CA LYS A 67 9.48 14.79 8.44
C LYS A 67 8.13 14.34 8.96
N HIS A 68 7.57 13.27 8.41
CA HIS A 68 6.20 12.84 8.70
C HIS A 68 6.22 11.51 9.44
N ALA A 69 5.33 11.37 10.41
CA ALA A 69 5.13 10.08 11.08
C ALA A 69 4.54 9.08 10.10
N LEU A 70 4.94 7.83 10.22
CA LEU A 70 4.46 6.74 9.37
C LEU A 70 2.92 6.68 9.32
N MET A 71 2.29 6.78 10.48
CA MET A 71 0.84 6.77 10.60
C MET A 71 0.18 7.89 9.79
N ASP A 72 0.76 9.08 9.80
CA ASP A 72 0.24 10.24 9.07
C ASP A 72 0.39 10.08 7.57
N ILE A 73 1.49 9.48 7.11
CA ILE A 73 1.72 9.17 5.70
C ILE A 73 0.63 8.23 5.18
N VAL A 74 0.36 7.15 5.90
CA VAL A 74 -0.67 6.17 5.53
C VAL A 74 -2.06 6.80 5.56
N LYS A 75 -2.35 7.58 6.59
CA LYS A 75 -3.64 8.28 6.72
C LYS A 75 -3.90 9.21 5.54
N GLU A 76 -2.91 10.00 5.15
CA GLU A 76 -3.04 10.92 4.03
C GLU A 76 -3.28 10.17 2.72
N ALA A 77 -2.49 9.13 2.45
CA ALA A 77 -2.65 8.31 1.26
C ALA A 77 -4.06 7.69 1.19
N LYS A 78 -4.54 7.12 2.27
CA LYS A 78 -5.87 6.49 2.32
C LYS A 78 -6.99 7.52 2.17
N THR A 79 -6.92 8.63 2.89
CA THR A 79 -7.96 9.66 2.88
C THR A 79 -8.15 10.24 1.50
N GLU A 80 -7.07 10.67 0.87
CA GLU A 80 -7.14 11.34 -0.42
C GLU A 80 -7.51 10.38 -1.55
N THR A 81 -6.97 9.15 -1.54
CA THR A 81 -7.32 8.17 -2.56
C THR A 81 -8.76 7.66 -2.41
N SER A 82 -9.27 7.53 -1.19
CA SER A 82 -10.67 7.18 -0.96
C SER A 82 -11.62 8.21 -1.56
N LYS A 83 -11.36 9.48 -1.33
CA LYS A 83 -12.14 10.57 -1.93
C LYS A 83 -12.08 10.51 -3.47
N TRP A 84 -10.90 10.26 -4.00
CA TRP A 84 -10.69 10.19 -5.44
C TRP A 84 -11.46 9.04 -6.08
N VAL A 85 -11.38 7.82 -5.51
CA VAL A 85 -12.09 6.65 -6.05
C VAL A 85 -13.61 6.88 -6.06
N LYS A 86 -14.14 7.44 -4.99
CA LYS A 86 -15.59 7.73 -4.89
C LYS A 86 -16.09 8.63 -6.00
N LYS A 87 -15.25 9.52 -6.51
CA LYS A 87 -15.61 10.46 -7.58
C LYS A 87 -15.39 9.90 -8.98
N GLN A 88 -14.46 8.94 -9.14
CA GLN A 88 -14.05 8.47 -10.47
C GLN A 88 -14.99 7.46 -11.08
N ALA A 89 -15.70 6.67 -10.29
CA ALA A 89 -16.53 5.60 -10.79
C ALA A 89 -17.93 5.65 -10.19
N ALA A 90 -18.94 5.61 -11.08
CA ALA A 90 -20.33 5.44 -10.66
C ALA A 90 -20.45 4.12 -9.89
N GLY A 91 -21.15 4.14 -8.75
CA GLY A 91 -21.32 2.96 -7.91
C GLY A 91 -20.20 2.76 -6.89
N HIS A 92 -19.19 3.62 -6.86
CA HIS A 92 -18.08 3.53 -5.90
C HIS A 92 -18.22 4.51 -4.71
N ALA A 93 -19.40 5.07 -4.49
CA ALA A 93 -19.65 6.02 -3.40
C ALA A 93 -19.38 5.44 -2.01
N GLU A 94 -19.53 4.13 -1.85
CA GLU A 94 -19.31 3.42 -0.59
C GLU A 94 -17.89 2.87 -0.45
N PHE A 95 -17.00 3.19 -1.38
CA PHE A 95 -15.61 2.73 -1.31
C PHE A 95 -14.93 3.18 -0.02
N THR A 96 -14.23 2.26 0.62
CA THR A 96 -13.42 2.57 1.79
C THR A 96 -12.28 1.56 1.94
N TRP A 97 -11.14 2.03 2.43
CA TRP A 97 -10.02 1.18 2.81
C TRP A 97 -10.27 0.55 4.18
N GLN A 98 -9.58 -0.56 4.48
CA GLN A 98 -9.56 -1.12 5.83
C GLN A 98 -9.04 -0.09 6.85
N GLY A 99 -9.34 -0.28 8.13
CA GLY A 99 -8.85 0.61 9.18
C GLY A 99 -7.35 0.45 9.43
N GLY A 100 -6.82 -0.77 9.27
CA GLY A 100 -5.43 -1.08 9.52
C GLY A 100 -4.54 -1.04 8.28
N TYR A 101 -3.29 -1.46 8.45
CA TYR A 101 -2.29 -1.59 7.38
C TYR A 101 -1.10 -2.40 7.90
N GLY A 102 -0.28 -2.91 6.97
CA GLY A 102 1.03 -3.46 7.31
C GLY A 102 2.13 -2.61 6.71
N VAL A 103 3.20 -2.38 7.47
CA VAL A 103 4.41 -1.72 6.97
C VAL A 103 5.61 -2.53 7.41
N PHE A 104 6.46 -2.87 6.45
CA PHE A 104 7.61 -3.73 6.67
C PHE A 104 8.87 -3.04 6.16
N SER A 105 9.96 -3.12 6.92
CA SER A 105 11.24 -2.56 6.49
C SER A 105 11.83 -3.37 5.34
N VAL A 106 12.50 -2.69 4.42
CA VAL A 106 13.16 -3.33 3.29
C VAL A 106 14.61 -2.83 3.25
N SER A 107 15.55 -3.75 3.37
CA SER A 107 16.96 -3.40 3.22
C SER A 107 17.26 -3.06 1.75
N GLU A 108 18.24 -2.19 1.52
CA GLU A 108 18.63 -1.79 0.16
C GLU A 108 18.94 -3.01 -0.72
N SER A 109 19.56 -4.04 -0.17
CA SER A 109 19.89 -5.28 -0.90
C SER A 109 18.65 -6.05 -1.36
N ASN A 110 17.48 -5.82 -0.76
CA ASN A 110 16.23 -6.51 -1.09
C ASN A 110 15.26 -5.65 -1.91
N VAL A 111 15.57 -4.40 -2.18
CA VAL A 111 14.67 -3.49 -2.90
C VAL A 111 14.27 -4.05 -4.26
N ALA A 112 15.24 -4.51 -5.04
CA ALA A 112 14.95 -5.06 -6.37
C ALA A 112 14.04 -6.30 -6.31
N GLN A 113 14.24 -7.15 -5.32
CA GLN A 113 13.43 -8.37 -5.13
C GLN A 113 12.00 -8.02 -4.73
N VAL A 114 11.82 -7.09 -3.79
CA VAL A 114 10.49 -6.65 -3.34
C VAL A 114 9.78 -5.94 -4.50
N ARG A 115 10.50 -5.14 -5.27
CA ARG A 115 9.92 -4.47 -6.45
C ARG A 115 9.36 -5.49 -7.44
N ARG A 116 10.11 -6.54 -7.76
CA ARG A 116 9.63 -7.62 -8.66
C ARG A 116 8.41 -8.33 -8.07
N TYR A 117 8.43 -8.58 -6.77
CA TYR A 117 7.29 -9.18 -6.07
C TYR A 117 6.02 -8.33 -6.26
N ILE A 118 6.14 -7.01 -6.10
CA ILE A 118 5.01 -6.08 -6.26
C ILE A 118 4.56 -6.00 -7.72
N GLU A 119 5.48 -6.02 -8.67
CA GLU A 119 5.16 -6.03 -10.10
C GLU A 119 4.30 -7.24 -10.50
N ASN A 120 4.48 -8.37 -9.84
CA ASN A 120 3.83 -9.64 -10.17
C ASN A 120 2.56 -9.93 -9.34
N GLN A 121 1.91 -8.93 -8.80
CA GLN A 121 0.75 -9.11 -7.92
C GLN A 121 -0.42 -9.82 -8.59
N GLU A 122 -0.73 -9.53 -9.84
CA GLU A 122 -1.83 -10.20 -10.54
C GLU A 122 -1.58 -11.71 -10.67
N GLU A 123 -0.37 -12.09 -11.05
CA GLU A 123 0.02 -13.51 -11.17
C GLU A 123 0.01 -14.19 -9.81
N HIS A 124 0.55 -13.52 -8.80
CA HIS A 124 0.66 -14.04 -7.44
C HIS A 124 -0.72 -14.34 -6.85
N HIS A 125 -1.71 -13.46 -7.07
CA HIS A 125 -3.05 -13.61 -6.50
C HIS A 125 -3.99 -14.51 -7.30
N ARG A 126 -3.52 -15.18 -8.33
CA ARG A 126 -4.27 -16.28 -8.95
C ARG A 126 -4.39 -17.47 -8.03
N THR A 127 -3.44 -17.65 -7.12
CA THR A 127 -3.36 -18.83 -6.23
C THR A 127 -3.31 -18.50 -4.74
N MET A 128 -3.24 -17.23 -4.37
CA MET A 128 -3.12 -16.81 -2.97
C MET A 128 -4.04 -15.63 -2.66
N SER A 129 -4.78 -15.72 -1.55
CA SER A 129 -5.61 -14.62 -1.07
C SER A 129 -4.77 -13.51 -0.42
N PHE A 130 -5.33 -12.32 -0.29
CA PHE A 130 -4.71 -11.24 0.45
C PHE A 130 -4.40 -11.65 1.90
N GLN A 131 -5.34 -12.32 2.57
CA GLN A 131 -5.15 -12.72 3.95
C GLN A 131 -3.98 -13.66 4.12
N ASP A 132 -3.83 -14.65 3.24
CA ASP A 132 -2.70 -15.58 3.29
C ASP A 132 -1.38 -14.88 2.99
N GLU A 133 -1.36 -13.96 2.04
CA GLU A 133 -0.19 -13.13 1.75
C GLU A 133 0.21 -12.29 2.95
N PHE A 134 -0.76 -11.64 3.59
CA PHE A 134 -0.51 -10.78 4.75
C PHE A 134 0.02 -11.59 5.95
N ARG A 135 -0.53 -12.77 6.18
CA ARG A 135 -0.04 -13.69 7.21
C ARG A 135 1.42 -14.06 6.98
N GLU A 136 1.77 -14.35 5.73
CA GLU A 136 3.15 -14.69 5.36
C GLU A 136 4.10 -13.52 5.55
N LEU A 137 3.70 -12.30 5.19
CA LEU A 137 4.49 -11.09 5.42
C LEU A 137 4.74 -10.87 6.91
N CYS A 138 3.71 -11.01 7.74
CA CYS A 138 3.85 -10.89 9.18
C CYS A 138 4.78 -11.96 9.75
N ARG A 139 4.67 -13.21 9.28
CA ARG A 139 5.54 -14.31 9.70
C ARG A 139 7.01 -14.01 9.37
N ARG A 140 7.30 -13.54 8.16
CA ARG A 140 8.67 -13.22 7.73
C ARG A 140 9.30 -12.10 8.54
N HIS A 141 8.49 -11.15 9.00
CA HIS A 141 8.95 -10.00 9.76
C HIS A 141 8.79 -10.20 11.27
N GLU A 142 8.44 -11.41 11.71
CA GLU A 142 8.29 -11.76 13.13
C GLU A 142 7.29 -10.84 13.86
N ILE A 143 6.20 -10.48 13.18
CA ILE A 143 5.11 -9.69 13.73
C ILE A 143 3.99 -10.63 14.14
N GLN A 144 3.59 -10.55 15.40
CA GLN A 144 2.45 -11.32 15.90
C GLN A 144 1.15 -10.71 15.37
N LEU A 145 0.41 -11.49 14.59
CA LEU A 145 -0.85 -11.08 13.99
C LEU A 145 -2.02 -11.48 14.89
N ASP A 146 -2.88 -10.53 15.22
CA ASP A 146 -4.13 -10.84 15.91
C ASP A 146 -5.26 -10.92 14.89
N GLU A 147 -5.67 -12.16 14.58
CA GLU A 147 -6.69 -12.44 13.56
C GLU A 147 -8.04 -11.77 13.85
N ARG A 148 -8.32 -11.41 15.10
CA ARG A 148 -9.58 -10.75 15.47
C ARG A 148 -9.69 -9.32 14.93
N TYR A 149 -8.58 -8.64 14.76
CA TYR A 149 -8.53 -7.22 14.40
C TYR A 149 -7.79 -6.93 13.08
N ALA A 150 -7.09 -7.91 12.56
CA ALA A 150 -6.22 -7.73 11.40
C ALA A 150 -6.96 -7.32 10.12
N TRP A 151 -8.22 -7.66 10.02
CA TRP A 151 -8.99 -7.52 8.78
C TRP A 151 -9.98 -6.35 8.77
N ASP A 152 -10.06 -5.59 9.84
CA ASP A 152 -10.97 -4.45 9.98
C ASP A 152 -10.55 -3.23 9.15
#